data_7e0747ff7e4dcbf4472b441557c6526d
#
_entry.id   7e0747ff7e4dcbf4472b441557c6526d
#
_cell.length_a   1.000
_cell.length_b   1.000
_cell.length_c   1.000
_cell.angle_alpha   90.00
_cell.angle_beta   90.00
_cell.angle_gamma   90.00
#
_symmetry.space_group_name_H-M   'P 1'
#
loop_
_entity.id
_entity.type
_entity.pdbx_description
1 polymer ?
#
loop_
_entity_poly.entity_id
_entity_poly.type
_entity_poly.pdbx_seq_one_letter_code
_entity_poly.pdbx_strand_id
1 'polypeptide(L)'
;MTKLTSGHGGHRIASGHGTCYVVPYMKGAEASVRPLPEMTGLRAVQTLTAGIEHMLPALPHMPPGTQLCNARGLHDASTAELALTLTLAALRGIPDFVRSQDEERWATGFRPALADKTVLIVGYGSIGSAIEDRLTPFECARVARIARTARETVRGPVLPLAELPAVLPEADVVIIATPLTDTTRGLVGSDFLARMKDGALLVNVARGAVVDTKALLAELESGRLCAALDVTDPEPLPAGHPLWHAPGVLITPHVGGPSSAFLPRAKRLMRDQLSRFATGEPLRNVVATAG
;
A
#
# COMPACT_ATOMS: atom_id res chain seq x y z
N MET A 1 0.92 14.75 -34.41
CA MET A 1 2.32 14.66 -33.95
C MET A 1 2.33 14.79 -32.44
N THR A 2 2.78 13.79 -31.71
CA THR A 2 2.87 13.78 -30.27
C THR A 2 4.20 14.41 -29.86
N LYS A 3 4.19 15.56 -29.18
CA LYS A 3 5.39 16.20 -28.67
C LYS A 3 5.66 15.77 -27.24
N LEU A 4 6.85 15.24 -26.99
CA LEU A 4 7.34 14.92 -25.63
C LEU A 4 8.25 16.06 -25.19
N THR A 5 7.90 16.76 -24.12
CA THR A 5 8.78 17.73 -23.47
C THR A 5 9.10 17.25 -22.08
N SER A 6 10.38 17.03 -21.77
CA SER A 6 10.87 16.72 -20.43
C SER A 6 11.37 18.00 -19.77
N GLY A 7 10.79 18.33 -18.62
CA GLY A 7 11.24 19.41 -17.74
C GLY A 7 11.50 18.86 -16.32
N HIS A 8 12.08 19.67 -15.44
CA HIS A 8 12.45 19.28 -14.06
C HIS A 8 11.26 18.85 -13.17
N GLY A 9 10.03 18.81 -13.68
CA GLY A 9 8.80 18.55 -12.94
C GLY A 9 7.87 17.48 -13.53
N GLY A 10 8.37 16.51 -14.32
CA GLY A 10 7.54 15.45 -14.91
C GLY A 10 7.49 15.50 -16.44
N HIS A 11 6.76 14.55 -17.05
CA HIS A 11 6.65 14.46 -18.50
C HIS A 11 5.30 15.00 -18.98
N ARG A 12 5.35 15.97 -19.89
CA ARG A 12 4.18 16.56 -20.56
C ARG A 12 4.09 15.99 -21.98
N ILE A 13 2.92 15.47 -22.32
CA ILE A 13 2.65 14.90 -23.63
C ILE A 13 1.40 15.59 -24.19
N ALA A 14 1.52 16.19 -25.38
CA ALA A 14 0.43 16.85 -26.07
C ALA A 14 0.01 16.06 -27.32
N SER A 15 -1.29 15.94 -27.54
CA SER A 15 -1.92 15.35 -28.73
C SER A 15 -3.05 16.25 -29.23
N GLY A 16 -3.73 15.85 -30.31
CA GLY A 16 -4.95 16.54 -30.78
C GLY A 16 -6.10 16.56 -29.75
N HIS A 17 -6.02 15.72 -28.71
CA HIS A 17 -6.99 15.64 -27.61
C HIS A 17 -6.59 16.46 -26.36
N GLY A 18 -5.53 17.27 -26.44
CA GLY A 18 -5.06 18.12 -25.33
C GLY A 18 -3.73 17.64 -24.74
N THR A 19 -3.53 17.89 -23.44
CA THR A 19 -2.30 17.55 -22.72
C THR A 19 -2.54 16.46 -21.68
N CYS A 20 -1.66 15.46 -21.66
CA CYS A 20 -1.55 14.49 -20.58
C CYS A 20 -0.28 14.79 -19.76
N TYR A 21 -0.43 14.92 -18.45
CA TYR A 21 0.66 15.10 -17.51
C TYR A 21 0.96 13.79 -16.77
N VAL A 22 2.21 13.36 -16.81
CA VAL A 22 2.70 12.21 -16.03
C VAL A 22 3.43 12.73 -14.81
N VAL A 23 2.88 12.42 -13.64
CA VAL A 23 3.41 12.89 -12.35
C VAL A 23 4.77 12.24 -12.06
N PRO A 24 5.78 13.03 -11.64
CA PRO A 24 7.09 12.47 -11.30
C PRO A 24 7.01 11.54 -10.10
N TYR A 25 7.59 10.33 -10.25
CA TYR A 25 7.53 9.30 -9.21
C TYR A 25 8.44 9.67 -8.03
N MET A 26 7.91 9.61 -6.80
CA MET A 26 8.64 9.82 -5.53
C MET A 26 9.33 11.19 -5.38
N LYS A 27 8.82 12.25 -6.04
CA LYS A 27 9.37 13.61 -5.92
C LYS A 27 8.60 14.51 -4.94
N GLY A 28 7.64 13.94 -4.21
CA GLY A 28 6.81 14.67 -3.25
C GLY A 28 5.61 15.39 -3.87
N ALA A 29 4.71 15.86 -3.01
CA ALA A 29 3.46 16.51 -3.42
C ALA A 29 3.73 17.82 -4.16
N GLU A 30 4.63 18.67 -3.67
CA GLU A 30 4.97 19.96 -4.28
C GLU A 30 5.44 19.81 -5.73
N ALA A 31 6.41 18.93 -5.99
CA ALA A 31 6.91 18.68 -7.33
C ALA A 31 5.84 18.09 -8.27
N SER A 32 4.87 17.38 -7.70
CA SER A 32 3.76 16.76 -8.43
C SER A 32 2.74 17.80 -8.93
N VAL A 33 2.44 18.84 -8.13
CA VAL A 33 1.39 19.80 -8.41
C VAL A 33 1.91 21.10 -9.04
N ARG A 34 3.17 21.46 -8.81
CA ARG A 34 3.79 22.70 -9.25
C ARG A 34 3.58 23.04 -10.74
N PRO A 35 3.63 22.09 -11.71
CA PRO A 35 3.44 22.41 -13.11
C PRO A 35 1.99 22.63 -13.54
N LEU A 36 1.00 22.24 -12.72
CA LEU A 36 -0.42 22.19 -13.11
C LEU A 36 -1.03 23.54 -13.50
N PRO A 37 -0.73 24.68 -12.82
CA PRO A 37 -1.31 25.96 -13.15
C PRO A 37 -0.98 26.46 -14.57
N GLU A 38 0.14 26.03 -15.15
CA GLU A 38 0.57 26.40 -16.50
C GLU A 38 -0.04 25.51 -17.60
N MET A 39 -0.77 24.43 -17.21
CA MET A 39 -1.29 23.43 -18.14
C MET A 39 -2.75 23.67 -18.51
N THR A 40 -3.05 24.78 -19.19
CA THR A 40 -4.42 25.17 -19.58
C THR A 40 -5.14 24.17 -20.49
N GLY A 41 -4.40 23.38 -21.26
CA GLY A 41 -4.94 22.31 -22.12
C GLY A 41 -4.91 20.93 -21.47
N LEU A 42 -4.81 20.83 -20.13
CA LEU A 42 -4.74 19.57 -19.40
C LEU A 42 -6.06 18.79 -19.51
N ARG A 43 -5.98 17.53 -19.88
CA ARG A 43 -7.14 16.62 -19.99
C ARG A 43 -6.96 15.33 -19.19
N ALA A 44 -5.71 14.98 -18.91
CA ALA A 44 -5.40 13.79 -18.12
C ALA A 44 -4.17 14.02 -17.23
N VAL A 45 -4.24 13.51 -16.02
CA VAL A 45 -3.12 13.42 -15.08
C VAL A 45 -2.93 11.95 -14.73
N GLN A 46 -1.75 11.40 -15.01
CA GLN A 46 -1.40 10.01 -14.67
C GLN A 46 -0.38 10.00 -13.53
N THR A 47 -0.75 9.46 -12.38
CA THR A 47 0.22 9.16 -11.31
C THR A 47 0.89 7.81 -11.56
N LEU A 48 2.09 7.62 -11.03
CA LEU A 48 2.78 6.33 -11.00
C LEU A 48 2.66 5.63 -9.64
N THR A 49 1.72 6.11 -8.81
CA THR A 49 1.37 5.56 -7.49
C THR A 49 -0.06 5.01 -7.51
N ALA A 50 -0.35 4.01 -6.68
CA ALA A 50 -1.71 3.52 -6.48
C ALA A 50 -2.54 4.50 -5.63
N GLY A 51 -1.95 5.09 -4.59
CA GLY A 51 -2.55 6.18 -3.82
C GLY A 51 -2.42 7.51 -4.54
N ILE A 52 -3.41 8.39 -4.35
CA ILE A 52 -3.52 9.69 -5.01
C ILE A 52 -3.66 10.85 -4.03
N GLU A 53 -3.46 10.60 -2.75
CA GLU A 53 -3.70 11.55 -1.66
C GLU A 53 -2.97 12.88 -1.88
N HIS A 54 -1.75 12.81 -2.43
CA HIS A 54 -0.91 13.96 -2.76
C HIS A 54 -1.43 14.81 -3.93
N MET A 55 -2.36 14.27 -4.75
CA MET A 55 -2.95 14.97 -5.89
C MET A 55 -4.35 15.53 -5.60
N LEU A 56 -5.05 15.05 -4.57
CA LEU A 56 -6.42 15.47 -4.26
C LEU A 56 -6.55 16.98 -4.01
N PRO A 57 -5.63 17.65 -3.29
CA PRO A 57 -5.71 19.10 -3.08
C PRO A 57 -5.61 19.93 -4.36
N ALA A 58 -4.98 19.39 -5.40
CA ALA A 58 -4.83 20.09 -6.68
C ALA A 58 -6.03 19.87 -7.62
N LEU A 59 -6.87 18.87 -7.38
CA LEU A 59 -7.97 18.49 -8.27
C LEU A 59 -8.96 19.67 -8.53
N PRO A 60 -9.39 20.47 -7.54
CA PRO A 60 -10.28 21.60 -7.77
C PRO A 60 -9.68 22.75 -8.61
N HIS A 61 -8.36 22.74 -8.77
CA HIS A 61 -7.62 23.77 -9.51
C HIS A 61 -7.21 23.31 -10.93
N MET A 62 -7.56 22.09 -11.30
CA MET A 62 -7.34 21.57 -12.66
C MET A 62 -8.45 22.05 -13.60
N PRO A 63 -8.17 22.20 -14.91
CA PRO A 63 -9.21 22.49 -15.89
C PRO A 63 -10.39 21.52 -15.79
N PRO A 64 -11.65 22.00 -15.92
CA PRO A 64 -12.83 21.12 -15.87
C PRO A 64 -12.75 19.96 -16.87
N GLY A 65 -13.18 18.79 -16.46
CA GLY A 65 -13.12 17.57 -17.24
C GLY A 65 -11.74 16.88 -17.25
N THR A 66 -10.73 17.40 -16.53
CA THR A 66 -9.42 16.72 -16.39
C THR A 66 -9.59 15.42 -15.60
N GLN A 67 -9.18 14.31 -16.19
CA GLN A 67 -9.24 12.98 -15.57
C GLN A 67 -7.96 12.70 -14.77
N LEU A 68 -8.09 12.38 -13.49
CA LEU A 68 -7.01 11.89 -12.65
C LEU A 68 -6.98 10.36 -12.67
N CYS A 69 -5.87 9.80 -13.16
CA CYS A 69 -5.65 8.35 -13.27
C CYS A 69 -4.56 7.91 -12.29
N ASN A 70 -4.78 6.79 -11.60
CA ASN A 70 -3.77 6.19 -10.74
C ASN A 70 -3.07 4.99 -11.42
N ALA A 71 -2.08 4.43 -10.72
CA ALA A 71 -1.29 3.30 -11.21
C ALA A 71 -1.73 1.95 -10.58
N ARG A 72 -3.03 1.73 -10.37
CA ARG A 72 -3.55 0.45 -9.90
C ARG A 72 -3.04 -0.68 -10.81
N GLY A 73 -2.54 -1.77 -10.22
CA GLY A 73 -1.95 -2.90 -10.94
C GLY A 73 -0.43 -2.80 -11.13
N LEU A 74 0.15 -1.60 -11.02
CA LEU A 74 1.58 -1.38 -11.23
C LEU A 74 2.43 -2.03 -10.13
N HIS A 75 2.02 -1.82 -8.87
CA HIS A 75 2.78 -2.21 -7.67
C HIS A 75 2.33 -3.52 -7.05
N ASP A 76 1.28 -4.16 -7.57
CA ASP A 76 0.66 -5.32 -6.93
C ASP A 76 1.66 -6.42 -6.62
N ALA A 77 2.55 -6.74 -7.57
CA ALA A 77 3.52 -7.81 -7.38
C ALA A 77 4.57 -7.49 -6.31
N SER A 78 5.15 -6.29 -6.35
CA SER A 78 6.21 -5.92 -5.42
C SER A 78 5.68 -5.68 -4.01
N THR A 79 4.52 -5.02 -3.88
CA THR A 79 3.91 -4.79 -2.56
C THR A 79 3.43 -6.10 -1.93
N ALA A 80 2.84 -7.01 -2.72
CA ALA A 80 2.44 -8.32 -2.22
C ALA A 80 3.63 -9.19 -1.84
N GLU A 81 4.73 -9.12 -2.58
CA GLU A 81 5.99 -9.79 -2.25
C GLU A 81 6.56 -9.27 -0.94
N LEU A 82 6.61 -7.93 -0.76
CA LEU A 82 7.08 -7.34 0.48
C LEU A 82 6.17 -7.69 1.67
N ALA A 83 4.84 -7.66 1.50
CA ALA A 83 3.91 -8.05 2.56
C ALA A 83 4.19 -9.47 3.06
N LEU A 84 4.43 -10.41 2.15
CA LEU A 84 4.78 -11.78 2.51
C LEU A 84 6.18 -11.88 3.12
N THR A 85 7.17 -11.16 2.57
CA THR A 85 8.53 -11.09 3.12
C THR A 85 8.52 -10.59 4.56
N LEU A 86 7.81 -9.51 4.85
CA LEU A 86 7.64 -8.95 6.19
C LEU A 86 6.94 -9.94 7.12
N THR A 87 5.87 -10.59 6.65
CA THR A 87 5.15 -11.61 7.40
C THR A 87 6.08 -12.77 7.80
N LEU A 88 6.80 -13.33 6.83
CA LEU A 88 7.71 -14.45 7.07
C LEU A 88 8.89 -14.04 7.95
N ALA A 89 9.49 -12.88 7.70
CA ALA A 89 10.63 -12.39 8.49
C ALA A 89 10.24 -12.17 9.96
N ALA A 90 9.07 -11.57 10.22
CA ALA A 90 8.58 -11.35 11.58
C ALA A 90 8.25 -12.67 12.27
N LEU A 91 7.46 -13.56 11.64
CA LEU A 91 7.08 -14.85 12.23
C LEU A 91 8.32 -15.70 12.52
N ARG A 92 9.28 -15.79 11.59
CA ARG A 92 10.46 -16.63 11.73
C ARG A 92 11.56 -15.98 12.58
N GLY A 93 11.36 -14.74 13.10
CA GLY A 93 12.32 -14.05 13.96
C GLY A 93 13.64 -13.71 13.24
N ILE A 94 13.60 -13.47 11.92
CA ILE A 94 14.79 -13.14 11.13
C ILE A 94 15.54 -11.92 11.69
N PRO A 95 14.87 -10.82 12.12
CA PRO A 95 15.58 -9.68 12.70
C PRO A 95 16.42 -10.03 13.94
N ASP A 96 15.93 -10.95 14.79
CA ASP A 96 16.67 -11.36 15.99
C ASP A 96 17.89 -12.22 15.61
N PHE A 97 17.74 -13.07 14.59
CA PHE A 97 18.86 -13.88 14.10
C PHE A 97 19.95 -13.04 13.44
N VAL A 98 19.56 -11.98 12.70
CA VAL A 98 20.53 -11.01 12.13
C VAL A 98 21.31 -10.33 13.25
N ARG A 99 20.64 -9.83 14.29
CA ARG A 99 21.34 -9.23 15.47
C ARG A 99 22.23 -10.24 16.18
N SER A 100 21.76 -11.48 16.33
CA SER A 100 22.59 -12.55 16.96
C SER A 100 23.80 -12.92 16.11
N GLN A 101 23.68 -12.84 14.76
CA GLN A 101 24.81 -13.03 13.86
C GLN A 101 25.87 -11.94 14.05
N ASP A 102 25.47 -10.67 14.20
CA ASP A 102 26.38 -9.56 14.45
C ASP A 102 27.11 -9.72 15.79
N GLU A 103 26.49 -10.40 16.77
CA GLU A 103 27.05 -10.75 18.08
C GLU A 103 27.82 -12.08 18.09
N GLU A 104 28.00 -12.73 16.93
CA GLU A 104 28.61 -14.08 16.80
C GLU A 104 27.93 -15.15 17.69
N ARG A 105 26.63 -14.97 17.98
CA ARG A 105 25.85 -15.82 18.89
C ARG A 105 24.96 -16.80 18.12
N TRP A 106 25.21 -18.09 18.30
CA TRP A 106 24.38 -19.16 17.74
C TRP A 106 23.07 -19.30 18.55
N ALA A 107 22.09 -18.41 18.29
CA ALA A 107 20.79 -18.44 18.94
C ALA A 107 19.84 -19.42 18.25
N THR A 108 19.31 -20.39 18.98
CA THR A 108 18.32 -21.35 18.50
C THR A 108 16.99 -21.14 19.20
N GLY A 109 15.89 -21.62 18.60
CA GLY A 109 14.58 -21.58 19.23
C GLY A 109 13.45 -21.90 18.25
N PHE A 110 12.29 -22.28 18.80
CA PHE A 110 11.06 -22.42 18.03
C PHE A 110 10.53 -21.04 17.65
N ARG A 111 10.14 -20.90 16.40
CA ARG A 111 9.50 -19.69 15.86
C ARG A 111 8.22 -20.10 15.13
N PRO A 112 7.15 -19.26 15.15
CA PRO A 112 5.94 -19.54 14.42
C PRO A 112 6.19 -19.73 12.91
N ALA A 113 5.46 -20.65 12.29
CA ALA A 113 5.37 -20.79 10.85
C ALA A 113 4.09 -20.12 10.34
N LEU A 114 4.00 -19.86 9.03
CA LEU A 114 2.77 -19.39 8.41
C LEU A 114 1.78 -20.54 8.14
N ALA A 115 2.28 -21.78 8.05
CA ALA A 115 1.45 -22.97 7.97
C ALA A 115 0.47 -23.04 9.17
N ASP A 116 -0.74 -23.50 8.90
CA ASP A 116 -1.83 -23.65 9.88
C ASP A 116 -2.32 -22.33 10.51
N LYS A 117 -1.89 -21.16 10.00
CA LYS A 117 -2.32 -19.85 10.48
C LYS A 117 -3.56 -19.34 9.75
N THR A 118 -4.41 -18.63 10.46
CA THR A 118 -5.47 -17.80 9.87
C THR A 118 -4.92 -16.44 9.51
N VAL A 119 -4.97 -16.10 8.22
CA VAL A 119 -4.54 -14.80 7.70
C VAL A 119 -5.76 -13.96 7.36
N LEU A 120 -5.84 -12.74 7.88
CA LEU A 120 -6.86 -11.76 7.53
C LEU A 120 -6.25 -10.67 6.64
N ILE A 121 -6.82 -10.48 5.46
CA ILE A 121 -6.45 -9.39 4.54
C ILE A 121 -7.50 -8.29 4.63
N VAL A 122 -7.14 -7.14 5.19
CA VAL A 122 -7.98 -5.94 5.28
C VAL A 122 -7.65 -5.01 4.11
N GLY A 123 -8.57 -4.90 3.16
CA GLY A 123 -8.37 -4.21 1.90
C GLY A 123 -8.15 -5.18 0.73
N TYR A 124 -9.17 -6.00 0.45
CA TYR A 124 -9.10 -6.99 -0.63
C TYR A 124 -9.35 -6.35 -2.00
N GLY A 125 -8.40 -5.50 -2.44
CA GLY A 125 -8.27 -4.94 -3.77
C GLY A 125 -7.29 -5.73 -4.64
N SER A 126 -6.63 -5.07 -5.60
CA SER A 126 -5.63 -5.72 -6.48
C SER A 126 -4.41 -6.22 -5.69
N ILE A 127 -3.92 -5.41 -4.74
CA ILE A 127 -2.79 -5.81 -3.86
C ILE A 127 -3.23 -6.94 -2.92
N GLY A 128 -4.39 -6.83 -2.27
CA GLY A 128 -4.89 -7.87 -1.37
C GLY A 128 -5.07 -9.22 -2.08
N SER A 129 -5.60 -9.22 -3.31
CA SER A 129 -5.68 -10.42 -4.14
C SER A 129 -4.29 -10.97 -4.50
N ALA A 130 -3.34 -10.09 -4.84
CA ALA A 130 -1.97 -10.49 -5.15
C ALA A 130 -1.20 -11.03 -3.92
N ILE A 131 -1.54 -10.57 -2.70
CA ILE A 131 -1.03 -11.14 -1.45
C ILE A 131 -1.56 -12.56 -1.30
N GLU A 132 -2.87 -12.77 -1.47
CA GLU A 132 -3.46 -14.11 -1.35
C GLU A 132 -2.91 -15.08 -2.38
N ASP A 133 -2.63 -14.66 -3.62
CA ASP A 133 -1.95 -15.50 -4.62
C ASP A 133 -0.64 -16.08 -4.10
N ARG A 134 0.09 -15.29 -3.31
CA ARG A 134 1.38 -15.69 -2.73
C ARG A 134 1.24 -16.52 -1.46
N LEU A 135 0.12 -16.42 -0.77
CA LEU A 135 -0.15 -17.24 0.42
C LEU A 135 -0.53 -18.68 0.06
N THR A 136 -1.01 -18.94 -1.16
CA THR A 136 -1.51 -20.24 -1.59
C THR A 136 -0.54 -21.42 -1.28
N PRO A 137 0.79 -21.33 -1.52
CA PRO A 137 1.71 -22.44 -1.26
C PRO A 137 2.15 -22.56 0.21
N PHE A 138 1.66 -21.72 1.13
CA PHE A 138 2.12 -21.68 2.52
C PHE A 138 1.23 -22.46 3.50
N GLU A 139 0.27 -23.24 2.99
CA GLU A 139 -0.56 -24.15 3.80
C GLU A 139 -1.29 -23.43 4.95
N CYS A 140 -1.74 -22.16 4.71
CA CYS A 140 -2.54 -21.44 5.68
C CYS A 140 -3.84 -22.20 5.98
N ALA A 141 -4.25 -22.26 7.24
CA ALA A 141 -5.52 -22.89 7.61
C ALA A 141 -6.72 -22.13 6.98
N ARG A 142 -6.64 -20.80 6.93
CA ARG A 142 -7.69 -19.94 6.35
C ARG A 142 -7.12 -18.62 5.88
N VAL A 143 -7.66 -18.09 4.77
CA VAL A 143 -7.48 -16.69 4.37
C VAL A 143 -8.85 -16.00 4.39
N ALA A 144 -9.03 -15.06 5.32
CA ALA A 144 -10.23 -14.22 5.41
C ALA A 144 -9.99 -12.89 4.67
N ARG A 145 -11.03 -12.37 4.04
CA ARG A 145 -10.95 -11.21 3.14
C ARG A 145 -11.95 -10.16 3.56
N ILE A 146 -11.46 -8.94 3.79
CA ILE A 146 -12.30 -7.78 4.13
C ILE A 146 -12.10 -6.68 3.10
N ALA A 147 -13.19 -6.05 2.67
CA ALA A 147 -13.17 -4.85 1.84
C ALA A 147 -14.34 -3.92 2.20
N ARG A 148 -14.36 -2.71 1.59
CA ARG A 148 -15.46 -1.76 1.78
C ARG A 148 -16.82 -2.36 1.39
N THR A 149 -16.85 -3.12 0.30
CA THR A 149 -18.08 -3.71 -0.26
C THR A 149 -17.96 -5.22 -0.30
N ALA A 150 -18.96 -5.88 0.25
CA ALA A 150 -19.10 -7.32 0.18
C ALA A 150 -19.25 -7.81 -1.27
N ARG A 151 -18.65 -8.93 -1.57
CA ARG A 151 -18.77 -9.59 -2.88
C ARG A 151 -18.29 -11.02 -2.84
N GLU A 152 -18.75 -11.82 -3.79
CA GLU A 152 -18.20 -13.14 -4.05
C GLU A 152 -16.99 -13.07 -5.00
N THR A 153 -16.05 -13.96 -4.79
CA THR A 153 -14.90 -14.18 -5.69
C THR A 153 -14.70 -15.67 -5.92
N VAL A 154 -13.88 -16.03 -6.90
CA VAL A 154 -13.52 -17.44 -7.14
C VAL A 154 -12.79 -18.11 -5.96
N ARG A 155 -12.31 -17.31 -5.00
CA ARG A 155 -11.64 -17.76 -3.76
C ARG A 155 -12.55 -17.73 -2.54
N GLY A 156 -13.81 -17.42 -2.72
CA GLY A 156 -14.82 -17.30 -1.68
C GLY A 156 -15.19 -15.85 -1.35
N PRO A 157 -15.95 -15.64 -0.28
CA PRO A 157 -16.53 -14.35 0.06
C PRO A 157 -15.47 -13.33 0.47
N VAL A 158 -15.71 -12.08 0.09
CA VAL A 158 -15.09 -10.88 0.64
C VAL A 158 -16.13 -10.21 1.53
N LEU A 159 -15.85 -10.13 2.81
CA LEU A 159 -16.77 -9.59 3.80
C LEU A 159 -16.66 -8.05 3.88
N PRO A 160 -17.71 -7.35 4.30
CA PRO A 160 -17.66 -5.91 4.51
C PRO A 160 -16.87 -5.54 5.78
N LEU A 161 -16.44 -4.28 5.89
CA LEU A 161 -15.73 -3.78 7.08
C LEU A 161 -16.50 -3.99 8.40
N ALA A 162 -17.83 -4.01 8.35
CA ALA A 162 -18.65 -4.25 9.52
C ALA A 162 -18.43 -5.63 10.17
N GLU A 163 -17.91 -6.61 9.42
CA GLU A 163 -17.62 -7.96 9.90
C GLU A 163 -16.23 -8.08 10.57
N LEU A 164 -15.41 -7.02 10.55
CA LEU A 164 -14.09 -7.03 11.21
C LEU A 164 -14.14 -7.52 12.65
N PRO A 165 -15.08 -7.05 13.52
CA PRO A 165 -15.13 -7.48 14.92
C PRO A 165 -15.34 -8.99 15.11
N ALA A 166 -15.97 -9.66 14.15
CA ALA A 166 -16.21 -11.10 14.20
C ALA A 166 -15.00 -11.91 13.69
N VAL A 167 -14.20 -11.36 12.78
CA VAL A 167 -13.10 -12.08 12.12
C VAL A 167 -11.76 -11.86 12.82
N LEU A 168 -11.54 -10.68 13.42
CA LEU A 168 -10.28 -10.31 14.10
C LEU A 168 -9.83 -11.32 15.16
N PRO A 169 -10.72 -11.81 16.05
CA PRO A 169 -10.32 -12.75 17.10
C PRO A 169 -9.81 -14.11 16.59
N GLU A 170 -10.05 -14.42 15.32
CA GLU A 170 -9.61 -15.68 14.72
C GLU A 170 -8.25 -15.54 13.99
N ALA A 171 -7.83 -14.30 13.70
CA ALA A 171 -6.66 -14.04 12.88
C ALA A 171 -5.34 -14.13 13.65
N ASP A 172 -4.41 -14.93 13.17
CA ASP A 172 -3.03 -14.99 13.66
C ASP A 172 -2.15 -13.93 12.98
N VAL A 173 -2.49 -13.58 11.73
CA VAL A 173 -1.81 -12.54 10.94
C VAL A 173 -2.86 -11.64 10.33
N VAL A 174 -2.71 -10.34 10.51
CA VAL A 174 -3.59 -9.31 9.92
C VAL A 174 -2.76 -8.43 8.99
N ILE A 175 -3.09 -8.45 7.70
CA ILE A 175 -2.39 -7.67 6.66
C ILE A 175 -3.27 -6.52 6.21
N ILE A 176 -2.80 -5.28 6.41
CA ILE A 176 -3.48 -4.07 5.99
C ILE A 176 -3.01 -3.68 4.59
N ALA A 177 -3.94 -3.70 3.64
CA ALA A 177 -3.74 -3.35 2.23
C ALA A 177 -4.85 -2.41 1.70
N THR A 178 -5.53 -1.69 2.61
CA THR A 178 -6.61 -0.74 2.28
C THR A 178 -6.06 0.65 1.94
N PRO A 179 -6.66 1.40 1.00
CA PRO A 179 -6.27 2.78 0.76
C PRO A 179 -6.61 3.67 1.97
N LEU A 180 -5.90 4.78 2.11
CA LEU A 180 -6.23 5.80 3.10
C LEU A 180 -7.41 6.63 2.61
N THR A 181 -8.47 6.64 3.39
CA THR A 181 -9.70 7.43 3.19
C THR A 181 -10.17 7.93 4.55
N ASP A 182 -11.20 8.78 4.59
CA ASP A 182 -11.77 9.23 5.86
C ASP A 182 -12.30 8.06 6.71
N THR A 183 -12.77 7.00 6.07
CA THR A 183 -13.29 5.80 6.77
C THR A 183 -12.21 4.81 7.19
N THR A 184 -11.00 4.91 6.66
CA THR A 184 -9.89 3.99 6.98
C THR A 184 -8.77 4.66 7.76
N ARG A 185 -8.80 5.97 7.91
CA ARG A 185 -7.90 6.71 8.82
C ARG A 185 -8.14 6.26 10.25
N GLY A 186 -7.10 5.78 10.92
CA GLY A 186 -7.20 5.26 12.27
C GLY A 186 -8.07 4.01 12.42
N LEU A 187 -8.37 3.30 11.34
CA LEU A 187 -9.16 2.06 11.36
C LEU A 187 -8.57 1.04 12.34
N VAL A 188 -7.24 0.93 12.38
CA VAL A 188 -6.51 0.07 13.30
C VAL A 188 -6.19 0.88 14.55
N GLY A 189 -7.23 1.18 15.33
CA GLY A 189 -7.15 1.83 16.62
C GLY A 189 -7.19 0.84 17.78
N SER A 190 -7.32 1.34 19.02
CA SER A 190 -7.31 0.52 20.25
C SER A 190 -8.34 -0.60 20.24
N ASP A 191 -9.58 -0.34 19.80
CA ASP A 191 -10.64 -1.36 19.76
C ASP A 191 -10.35 -2.47 18.74
N PHE A 192 -9.74 -2.13 17.61
CA PHE A 192 -9.28 -3.10 16.62
C PHE A 192 -8.18 -3.97 17.19
N LEU A 193 -7.13 -3.34 17.73
CA LEU A 193 -5.97 -4.01 18.29
C LEU A 193 -6.34 -4.90 19.46
N ALA A 194 -7.21 -4.44 20.35
CA ALA A 194 -7.70 -5.20 21.50
C ALA A 194 -8.45 -6.50 21.12
N ARG A 195 -9.01 -6.57 19.90
CA ARG A 195 -9.70 -7.77 19.39
C ARG A 195 -8.77 -8.76 18.70
N MET A 196 -7.53 -8.35 18.36
CA MET A 196 -6.55 -9.27 17.80
C MET A 196 -6.11 -10.28 18.86
N LYS A 197 -5.80 -11.51 18.44
CA LYS A 197 -5.24 -12.55 19.32
C LYS A 197 -3.94 -12.09 19.98
N ASP A 198 -3.70 -12.54 21.19
CA ASP A 198 -2.37 -12.44 21.81
C ASP A 198 -1.34 -13.19 20.95
N GLY A 199 -0.21 -12.55 20.72
CA GLY A 199 0.84 -13.03 19.83
C GLY A 199 0.55 -12.87 18.32
N ALA A 200 -0.56 -12.24 17.94
CA ALA A 200 -0.85 -12.00 16.53
C ALA A 200 0.11 -10.96 15.91
N LEU A 201 0.32 -11.09 14.61
CA LEU A 201 1.16 -10.19 13.80
C LEU A 201 0.29 -9.23 12.99
N LEU A 202 0.51 -7.92 13.17
CA LEU A 202 -0.02 -6.88 12.31
C LEU A 202 1.01 -6.53 11.22
N VAL A 203 0.62 -6.61 9.96
CA VAL A 203 1.44 -6.19 8.81
C VAL A 203 0.78 -5.00 8.12
N ASN A 204 1.49 -3.87 7.96
CA ASN A 204 0.95 -2.71 7.25
C ASN A 204 1.80 -2.38 6.02
N VAL A 205 1.23 -2.62 4.83
CA VAL A 205 1.80 -2.26 3.53
C VAL A 205 0.91 -1.26 2.78
N ALA A 206 0.03 -0.57 3.50
CA ALA A 206 -0.95 0.38 2.96
C ALA A 206 -0.51 1.83 3.14
N ARG A 207 -0.91 2.45 4.27
CA ARG A 207 -0.52 3.81 4.70
C ARG A 207 -0.38 3.83 6.21
N GLY A 208 0.58 4.59 6.72
CA GLY A 208 0.82 4.71 8.16
C GLY A 208 -0.42 5.17 8.92
N ALA A 209 -1.08 6.21 8.43
CA ALA A 209 -2.26 6.80 9.08
C ALA A 209 -3.52 5.91 9.11
N VAL A 210 -3.49 4.70 8.55
CA VAL A 210 -4.52 3.67 8.78
C VAL A 210 -4.42 3.09 10.17
N VAL A 211 -3.23 3.13 10.79
CA VAL A 211 -2.94 2.62 12.12
C VAL A 211 -2.77 3.79 13.09
N ASP A 212 -3.41 3.72 14.24
CA ASP A 212 -3.12 4.59 15.38
C ASP A 212 -1.77 4.15 15.98
N THR A 213 -0.73 4.94 15.71
CA THR A 213 0.63 4.64 16.16
C THR A 213 0.74 4.55 17.68
N LYS A 214 -0.01 5.38 18.43
CA LYS A 214 0.01 5.37 19.89
C LYS A 214 -0.63 4.09 20.45
N ALA A 215 -1.77 3.69 19.89
CA ALA A 215 -2.44 2.46 20.27
C ALA A 215 -1.57 1.23 19.95
N LEU A 216 -0.93 1.22 18.78
CA LEU A 216 -0.03 0.14 18.40
C LEU A 216 1.18 0.05 19.33
N LEU A 217 1.80 1.17 19.68
CA LEU A 217 2.94 1.21 20.62
C LEU A 217 2.59 0.56 21.95
N ALA A 218 1.43 0.86 22.54
CA ALA A 218 1.00 0.25 23.79
C ALA A 218 0.93 -1.28 23.72
N GLU A 219 0.45 -1.82 22.58
CA GLU A 219 0.36 -3.27 22.36
C GLU A 219 1.73 -3.92 22.13
N LEU A 220 2.66 -3.21 21.49
CA LEU A 220 4.03 -3.68 21.30
C LEU A 220 4.81 -3.67 22.60
N GLU A 221 4.69 -2.59 23.39
CA GLU A 221 5.35 -2.44 24.70
C GLU A 221 4.89 -3.47 25.71
N SER A 222 3.60 -3.84 25.68
CA SER A 222 3.04 -4.94 26.49
C SER A 222 3.53 -6.32 26.06
N GLY A 223 4.10 -6.44 24.85
CA GLY A 223 4.49 -7.71 24.23
C GLY A 223 3.30 -8.55 23.76
N ARG A 224 2.07 -7.99 23.74
CA ARG A 224 0.87 -8.72 23.33
C ARG A 224 0.80 -8.94 21.83
N LEU A 225 1.23 -7.96 21.02
CA LEU A 225 1.25 -8.04 19.57
C LEU A 225 2.67 -7.88 19.00
N CYS A 226 2.84 -8.32 17.75
CA CYS A 226 3.99 -8.01 16.92
C CYS A 226 3.54 -7.17 15.72
N ALA A 227 4.47 -6.41 15.11
CA ALA A 227 4.15 -5.64 13.91
C ALA A 227 5.27 -5.68 12.87
N ALA A 228 4.88 -5.62 11.59
CA ALA A 228 5.79 -5.44 10.46
C ALA A 228 5.24 -4.34 9.55
N LEU A 229 5.95 -3.21 9.49
CA LEU A 229 5.45 -1.95 8.95
C LEU A 229 6.32 -1.49 7.79
N ASP A 230 5.75 -1.41 6.59
CA ASP A 230 6.39 -0.73 5.45
C ASP A 230 6.08 0.78 5.45
N VAL A 231 5.06 1.17 6.18
CA VAL A 231 4.56 2.55 6.29
C VAL A 231 4.28 2.92 7.73
N THR A 232 4.56 4.16 8.12
CA THR A 232 4.39 4.69 9.48
C THR A 232 3.67 6.03 9.48
N ASP A 233 3.18 6.47 10.63
CA ASP A 233 2.68 7.82 10.84
C ASP A 233 3.30 8.36 12.12
N PRO A 234 4.17 9.40 12.03
CA PRO A 234 4.53 10.17 10.84
C PRO A 234 5.43 9.39 9.85
N GLU A 235 5.48 9.89 8.60
CA GLU A 235 6.37 9.37 7.57
C GLU A 235 7.09 10.54 6.85
N PRO A 236 8.44 10.57 6.78
CA PRO A 236 9.39 9.60 7.37
C PRO A 236 9.29 9.52 8.89
N LEU A 237 9.56 8.33 9.43
CA LEU A 237 9.60 8.14 10.89
C LEU A 237 10.78 8.92 11.47
N PRO A 238 10.57 9.91 12.38
CA PRO A 238 11.65 10.72 12.93
C PRO A 238 12.69 9.91 13.73
N ALA A 239 13.91 10.39 13.75
CA ALA A 239 14.93 9.84 14.66
C ALA A 239 14.45 9.92 16.12
N GLY A 240 14.72 8.87 16.89
CA GLY A 240 14.30 8.78 18.30
C GLY A 240 12.81 8.45 18.52
N HIS A 241 12.02 8.24 17.46
CA HIS A 241 10.64 7.81 17.63
C HIS A 241 10.57 6.42 18.30
N PRO A 242 9.67 6.20 19.29
CA PRO A 242 9.62 4.94 20.07
C PRO A 242 9.45 3.68 19.21
N LEU A 243 8.77 3.76 18.08
CA LEU A 243 8.60 2.62 17.15
C LEU A 243 9.93 1.99 16.70
N TRP A 244 11.04 2.77 16.62
CA TRP A 244 12.33 2.22 16.19
C TRP A 244 12.84 1.10 17.10
N HIS A 245 12.48 1.15 18.37
CA HIS A 245 12.96 0.24 19.40
C HIS A 245 11.86 -0.54 20.09
N ALA A 246 10.60 -0.44 19.60
CA ALA A 246 9.49 -1.19 20.18
C ALA A 246 9.74 -2.70 20.04
N PRO A 247 9.41 -3.51 21.06
CA PRO A 247 9.57 -4.97 20.99
C PRO A 247 8.72 -5.55 19.85
N GLY A 248 9.24 -6.58 19.18
CA GLY A 248 8.47 -7.30 18.15
C GLY A 248 8.12 -6.49 16.90
N VAL A 249 8.78 -5.35 16.66
CA VAL A 249 8.56 -4.54 15.47
C VAL A 249 9.63 -4.76 14.41
N LEU A 250 9.20 -4.83 13.14
CA LEU A 250 10.05 -4.79 11.95
C LEU A 250 9.59 -3.64 11.06
N ILE A 251 10.51 -2.74 10.66
CA ILE A 251 10.18 -1.56 9.85
C ILE A 251 10.98 -1.58 8.56
N THR A 252 10.31 -1.31 7.43
CA THR A 252 10.92 -0.98 6.14
C THR A 252 10.47 0.42 5.70
N PRO A 253 11.31 1.20 4.98
CA PRO A 253 11.06 2.61 4.74
C PRO A 253 10.25 2.83 3.44
N HIS A 254 9.00 2.35 3.39
CA HIS A 254 8.05 2.50 2.29
C HIS A 254 8.61 2.00 0.93
N VAL A 255 9.07 0.76 0.93
CA VAL A 255 9.73 0.14 -0.23
C VAL A 255 8.87 -0.89 -0.98
N GLY A 256 7.59 -1.04 -0.62
CA GLY A 256 6.68 -1.96 -1.30
C GLY A 256 6.48 -1.66 -2.79
N GLY A 257 6.56 -0.39 -3.18
CA GLY A 257 6.49 0.04 -4.59
C GLY A 257 7.83 0.02 -5.33
N PRO A 258 8.87 0.64 -4.77
CA PRO A 258 10.20 0.74 -5.37
C PRO A 258 10.91 -0.63 -5.48
N SER A 259 10.90 -1.23 -6.67
CA SER A 259 11.54 -2.52 -6.94
C SER A 259 12.00 -2.61 -8.39
N SER A 260 12.76 -3.65 -8.74
CA SER A 260 13.16 -3.94 -10.12
C SER A 260 11.95 -4.15 -11.06
N ALA A 261 10.80 -4.55 -10.52
CA ALA A 261 9.56 -4.73 -11.26
C ALA A 261 8.88 -3.41 -11.66
N PHE A 262 9.24 -2.28 -11.03
CA PHE A 262 8.59 -0.99 -11.27
C PHE A 262 8.73 -0.51 -12.71
N LEU A 263 9.96 -0.32 -13.18
CA LEU A 263 10.21 0.35 -14.47
C LEU A 263 9.59 -0.38 -15.69
N PRO A 264 9.70 -1.72 -15.82
CA PRO A 264 9.05 -2.43 -16.94
C PRO A 264 7.53 -2.30 -16.92
N ARG A 265 6.91 -2.32 -15.74
CA ARG A 265 5.46 -2.21 -15.56
C ARG A 265 4.98 -0.78 -15.78
N ALA A 266 5.71 0.22 -15.28
CA ALA A 266 5.43 1.63 -15.53
C ALA A 266 5.46 1.95 -17.02
N LYS A 267 6.47 1.47 -17.75
CA LYS A 267 6.55 1.63 -19.22
C LYS A 267 5.35 1.00 -19.93
N ARG A 268 4.88 -0.17 -19.48
CA ARG A 268 3.70 -0.83 -20.06
C ARG A 268 2.42 -0.03 -19.81
N LEU A 269 2.21 0.39 -18.56
CA LEU A 269 1.08 1.23 -18.18
C LEU A 269 1.06 2.51 -19.01
N MET A 270 2.21 3.19 -19.11
CA MET A 270 2.31 4.44 -19.84
C MET A 270 2.06 4.28 -21.34
N ARG A 271 2.58 3.21 -21.97
CA ARG A 271 2.30 2.94 -23.39
C ARG A 271 0.80 2.77 -23.64
N ASP A 272 0.11 1.97 -22.81
CA ASP A 272 -1.34 1.75 -22.96
C ASP A 272 -2.11 3.06 -22.72
N GLN A 273 -1.82 3.77 -21.65
CA GLN A 273 -2.49 5.02 -21.31
C GLN A 273 -2.31 6.12 -22.37
N LEU A 274 -1.09 6.28 -22.86
CA LEU A 274 -0.79 7.26 -23.90
C LEU A 274 -1.38 6.89 -25.25
N SER A 275 -1.43 5.60 -25.60
CA SER A 275 -2.14 5.15 -26.78
C SER A 275 -3.62 5.52 -26.70
N ARG A 276 -4.28 5.19 -25.59
CA ARG A 276 -5.69 5.52 -25.34
C ARG A 276 -5.95 7.02 -25.40
N PHE A 277 -5.09 7.80 -24.73
CA PHE A 277 -5.18 9.25 -24.79
C PHE A 277 -5.05 9.83 -26.19
N ALA A 278 -4.12 9.28 -27.00
CA ALA A 278 -3.89 9.74 -28.36
C ALA A 278 -5.01 9.36 -29.34
N THR A 279 -5.71 8.25 -29.09
CA THR A 279 -6.82 7.75 -29.93
C THR A 279 -8.20 8.21 -29.43
N GLY A 280 -8.27 8.89 -28.28
CA GLY A 280 -9.54 9.30 -27.67
C GLY A 280 -10.30 8.15 -26.99
N GLU A 281 -9.65 7.02 -26.75
CA GLU A 281 -10.24 5.90 -26.02
C GLU A 281 -10.36 6.21 -24.53
N PRO A 282 -11.32 5.57 -23.80
CA PRO A 282 -11.43 5.71 -22.35
C PRO A 282 -10.14 5.37 -21.63
N LEU A 283 -9.66 6.27 -20.74
CA LEU A 283 -8.48 6.03 -19.95
C LEU A 283 -8.71 4.94 -18.89
N ARG A 284 -7.64 4.22 -18.52
CA ARG A 284 -7.70 3.24 -17.45
C ARG A 284 -7.51 3.91 -16.10
N ASN A 285 -8.06 3.30 -15.06
CA ASN A 285 -7.84 3.66 -13.67
C ASN A 285 -8.17 5.14 -13.37
N VAL A 286 -9.18 5.70 -14.01
CA VAL A 286 -9.73 7.02 -13.67
C VAL A 286 -10.31 6.92 -12.26
N VAL A 287 -9.84 7.77 -11.35
CA VAL A 287 -10.23 7.77 -9.92
C VAL A 287 -10.93 9.06 -9.52
N ALA A 288 -10.78 10.12 -10.30
CA ALA A 288 -11.48 11.38 -10.13
C ALA A 288 -11.51 12.15 -11.46
N THR A 289 -12.45 13.09 -11.56
CA THR A 289 -12.54 14.07 -12.65
C THR A 289 -12.72 15.45 -12.05
N ALA A 290 -11.94 16.43 -12.53
CA ALA A 290 -12.11 17.82 -12.13
C ALA A 290 -13.46 18.37 -12.62
N GLY A 291 -14.20 19.03 -11.74
CA GLY A 291 -15.53 19.58 -12.00
C GLY A 291 -15.51 20.99 -12.59
#